data_a3565beb7a4662438cace324088737cc
#
_entry.id   a3565beb7a4662438cace324088737cc
#
_cell.length_a   1.000
_cell.length_b   1.000
_cell.length_c   1.000
_cell.angle_alpha   90.00
_cell.angle_beta   90.00
_cell.angle_gamma   90.00
#
_symmetry.space_group_name_H-M   'P 1'
#
loop_
_entity.id
_entity.type
_entity.pdbx_description
1 polymer ?
#
loop_
_entity_poly.entity_id
_entity_poly.type
_entity_poly.pdbx_seq_one_letter_code
_entity_poly.pdbx_strand_id
1 'polypeptide(L)'
;HQLTPEVENTFWVNLIGRGYPAPRHKFRWCTERLKIKPSNAFILNVVRANGEAILVLGTRKAESSVRRHRMEKLEGDRVRDRLSPNGSLPNSLVYSPIEDWSNDDVWLYLMQSSNPWGYNNKDLLAMYAGASEDNECPLVVDTSTPSCGDSRFGCWTCTLVDKDKSMSAMIQNDEEKEWMLPLLELRNDLDITDDRHLRDFRRMSGKVQLFHDRPIHGPYTEDARHDWLQRLLEAQTWIRSNG
;
A
#
# COMPACT_ATOMS: atom_id res chain seq x y z
N HIS A 1 5.67 -18.15 0.59
CA HIS A 1 4.34 -18.14 1.21
C HIS A 1 3.55 -16.93 0.74
N GLN A 2 2.32 -17.14 0.31
CA GLN A 2 1.38 -16.06 0.02
C GLN A 2 0.64 -15.73 1.32
N LEU A 3 0.79 -14.49 1.80
CA LEU A 3 0.10 -14.00 2.99
C LEU A 3 -1.22 -13.36 2.58
N THR A 4 -2.32 -13.91 3.08
CA THR A 4 -3.67 -13.39 2.83
C THR A 4 -4.32 -12.96 4.14
N PRO A 5 -5.12 -11.89 4.15
CA PRO A 5 -5.90 -11.55 5.32
C PRO A 5 -7.02 -12.58 5.53
N GLU A 6 -7.47 -12.73 6.77
CA GLU A 6 -8.74 -13.42 7.06
C GLU A 6 -9.90 -12.75 6.32
N VAL A 7 -10.95 -13.51 5.99
CA VAL A 7 -12.09 -13.01 5.17
C VAL A 7 -12.67 -11.72 5.74
N GLU A 8 -12.88 -11.66 7.06
CA GLU A 8 -13.44 -10.47 7.73
C GLU A 8 -12.51 -9.24 7.66
N ASN A 9 -11.23 -9.44 7.34
CA ASN A 9 -10.24 -8.39 7.24
C ASN A 9 -9.98 -7.96 5.78
N THR A 10 -10.60 -8.60 4.78
CA THR A 10 -10.44 -8.23 3.37
C THR A 10 -10.99 -6.83 3.08
N PHE A 11 -10.50 -6.22 2.01
CA PHE A 11 -10.85 -4.84 1.65
C PHE A 11 -12.35 -4.68 1.45
N TRP A 12 -12.96 -5.50 0.59
CA TRP A 12 -14.36 -5.38 0.22
C TRP A 12 -15.33 -5.75 1.34
N VAL A 13 -14.98 -6.73 2.18
CA VAL A 13 -15.78 -7.03 3.38
C VAL A 13 -15.81 -5.85 4.35
N ASN A 14 -14.71 -5.11 4.48
CA ASN A 14 -14.71 -3.93 5.34
C ASN A 14 -15.41 -2.73 4.70
N LEU A 15 -15.17 -2.44 3.43
CA LEU A 15 -15.76 -1.30 2.74
C LEU A 15 -17.26 -1.52 2.50
N ILE A 16 -17.65 -2.61 1.84
CA ILE A 16 -19.04 -2.92 1.49
C ILE A 16 -19.76 -3.59 2.66
N GLY A 17 -19.21 -4.68 3.21
CA GLY A 17 -19.87 -5.45 4.27
C GLY A 17 -20.09 -4.67 5.56
N ARG A 18 -19.08 -3.90 6.01
CA ARG A 18 -19.12 -3.11 7.25
C ARG A 18 -19.34 -1.61 7.03
N GLY A 19 -19.27 -1.13 5.79
CA GLY A 19 -19.44 0.28 5.47
C GLY A 19 -18.26 1.17 5.89
N TYR A 20 -17.04 0.62 6.02
CA TYR A 20 -15.89 1.46 6.33
C TYR A 20 -15.66 2.44 5.20
N PRO A 21 -15.40 3.73 5.51
CA PRO A 21 -15.05 4.71 4.48
C PRO A 21 -13.77 4.30 3.77
N ALA A 22 -13.63 4.69 2.51
CA ALA A 22 -12.41 4.48 1.76
C ALA A 22 -11.19 4.97 2.55
N PRO A 23 -10.03 4.27 2.46
CA PRO A 23 -8.84 4.64 3.22
C PRO A 23 -8.39 6.08 2.93
N ARG A 24 -7.95 6.79 3.97
CA ARG A 24 -7.42 8.16 3.89
C ARG A 24 -6.14 8.27 4.73
N HIS A 25 -5.36 9.32 4.51
CA HIS A 25 -4.07 9.53 5.22
C HIS A 25 -4.17 9.35 6.75
N LYS A 26 -5.25 9.80 7.36
CA LYS A 26 -5.48 9.66 8.81
C LYS A 26 -6.28 8.40 9.20
N PHE A 27 -6.74 7.61 8.25
CA PHE A 27 -7.56 6.43 8.50
C PHE A 27 -7.17 5.27 7.58
N ARG A 28 -6.01 4.69 7.84
CA ARG A 28 -5.39 3.61 7.04
C ARG A 28 -5.73 2.22 7.56
N TRP A 29 -6.99 1.91 7.75
CA TRP A 29 -7.43 0.60 8.23
C TRP A 29 -6.98 -0.55 7.31
N CYS A 30 -6.84 -0.29 6.02
CA CYS A 30 -6.36 -1.26 5.05
C CYS A 30 -4.94 -1.74 5.34
N THR A 31 -4.02 -0.86 5.75
CA THR A 31 -2.64 -1.22 6.08
C THR A 31 -2.58 -2.22 7.22
N GLU A 32 -3.35 -1.95 8.30
CA GLU A 32 -3.43 -2.82 9.46
C GLU A 32 -3.99 -4.19 9.09
N ARG A 33 -5.13 -4.23 8.40
CA ARG A 33 -5.87 -5.45 8.12
C ARG A 33 -5.28 -6.32 7.01
N LEU A 34 -4.80 -5.68 5.93
CA LEU A 34 -4.35 -6.40 4.74
C LEU A 34 -2.86 -6.74 4.76
N LYS A 35 -2.05 -5.99 5.53
CA LYS A 35 -0.60 -6.14 5.51
C LYS A 35 -0.05 -6.53 6.87
N ILE A 36 -0.30 -5.73 7.91
CA ILE A 36 0.33 -5.91 9.22
C ILE A 36 -0.16 -7.19 9.90
N LYS A 37 -1.48 -7.40 10.01
CA LYS A 37 -2.04 -8.58 10.69
C LYS A 37 -1.59 -9.91 10.07
N PRO A 38 -1.73 -10.17 8.76
CA PRO A 38 -1.29 -11.42 8.18
C PRO A 38 0.23 -11.61 8.29
N SER A 39 1.03 -10.54 8.14
CA SER A 39 2.47 -10.61 8.32
C SER A 39 2.85 -10.96 9.77
N ASN A 40 2.23 -10.31 10.74
CA ASN A 40 2.48 -10.56 12.16
C ASN A 40 2.09 -11.99 12.56
N ALA A 41 0.95 -12.49 12.07
CA ALA A 41 0.52 -13.86 12.32
C ALA A 41 1.55 -14.87 11.79
N PHE A 42 2.05 -14.65 10.57
CA PHE A 42 3.10 -15.49 9.98
C PHE A 42 4.38 -15.45 10.79
N ILE A 43 4.89 -14.25 11.12
CA ILE A 43 6.13 -14.09 11.89
C ILE A 43 6.01 -14.76 13.27
N LEU A 44 4.89 -14.58 13.96
CA LEU A 44 4.65 -15.23 15.27
C LEU A 44 4.65 -16.76 15.17
N ASN A 45 4.12 -17.32 14.07
CA ASN A 45 4.20 -18.77 13.85
C ASN A 45 5.64 -19.24 13.63
N VAL A 46 6.44 -18.47 12.89
CA VAL A 46 7.88 -18.75 12.72
C VAL A 46 8.61 -18.69 14.06
N VAL A 47 8.36 -17.65 14.87
CA VAL A 47 8.94 -17.51 16.21
C VAL A 47 8.54 -18.68 17.11
N ARG A 48 7.28 -19.10 17.10
CA ARG A 48 6.81 -20.25 17.90
C ARG A 48 7.51 -21.55 17.51
N ALA A 49 7.75 -21.74 16.22
CA ALA A 49 8.39 -22.97 15.71
C ALA A 49 9.90 -22.99 15.93
N ASN A 50 10.57 -21.83 15.88
CA ASN A 50 12.04 -21.73 15.82
C ASN A 50 12.66 -20.93 16.99
N GLY A 51 11.84 -20.34 17.86
CA GLY A 51 12.28 -19.51 18.98
C GLY A 51 12.58 -18.05 18.59
N GLU A 52 13.00 -17.78 17.36
CA GLU A 52 13.39 -16.47 16.84
C GLU A 52 13.01 -16.35 15.36
N ALA A 53 12.77 -15.12 14.89
CA ALA A 53 12.62 -14.80 13.47
C ALA A 53 13.40 -13.55 13.09
N ILE A 54 14.06 -13.56 11.94
CA ILE A 54 14.69 -12.38 11.35
C ILE A 54 13.88 -11.94 10.13
N LEU A 55 13.33 -10.73 10.19
CA LEU A 55 12.61 -10.10 9.10
C LEU A 55 13.60 -9.27 8.28
N VAL A 56 13.82 -9.64 7.03
CA VAL A 56 14.67 -8.89 6.10
C VAL A 56 13.81 -7.88 5.33
N LEU A 57 14.15 -6.60 5.41
CA LEU A 57 13.42 -5.52 4.76
C LEU A 57 14.33 -4.68 3.86
N GLY A 58 13.85 -4.35 2.65
CA GLY A 58 14.49 -3.40 1.74
C GLY A 58 14.23 -1.93 2.12
N THR A 59 14.07 -1.62 3.42
CA THR A 59 13.81 -0.25 3.90
C THR A 59 15.10 0.56 3.97
N ARG A 60 15.01 1.85 3.63
CA ARG A 60 16.16 2.76 3.55
C ARG A 60 15.89 4.07 4.27
N LYS A 61 16.92 4.65 4.90
CA LYS A 61 16.84 5.97 5.56
C LYS A 61 16.52 7.09 4.55
N ALA A 62 16.97 6.93 3.31
CA ALA A 62 16.75 7.91 2.23
C ALA A 62 15.28 8.06 1.81
N GLU A 63 14.39 7.11 2.13
CA GLU A 63 13.00 7.14 1.66
C GLU A 63 12.12 8.22 2.33
N SER A 64 12.39 8.61 3.56
CA SER A 64 11.73 9.73 4.23
C SER A 64 12.44 10.10 5.54
N SER A 65 12.30 11.36 5.96
CA SER A 65 12.83 11.87 7.24
C SER A 65 12.26 11.11 8.45
N VAL A 66 10.97 10.78 8.42
CA VAL A 66 10.30 10.00 9.48
C VAL A 66 10.88 8.60 9.59
N ARG A 67 11.13 7.95 8.42
CA ARG A 67 11.73 6.61 8.39
C ARG A 67 13.17 6.65 8.89
N ARG A 68 13.97 7.62 8.43
CA ARG A 68 15.34 7.84 8.90
C ARG A 68 15.39 7.94 10.41
N HIS A 69 14.65 8.87 11.01
CA HIS A 69 14.64 9.07 12.44
C HIS A 69 14.23 7.83 13.25
N ARG A 70 13.25 7.07 12.72
CA ARG A 70 12.83 5.81 13.35
C ARG A 70 13.91 4.74 13.28
N MET A 71 14.61 4.61 12.14
CA MET A 71 15.70 3.64 11.97
C MET A 71 16.87 3.99 12.86
N GLU A 72 17.31 5.27 12.88
CA GLU A 72 18.38 5.77 13.77
C GLU A 72 18.08 5.50 15.25
N LYS A 73 16.83 5.71 15.66
CA LYS A 73 16.42 5.38 17.04
C LYS A 73 16.58 3.88 17.35
N LEU A 74 16.18 3.01 16.42
CA LEU A 74 16.27 1.57 16.60
C LEU A 74 17.72 1.04 16.48
N GLU A 75 18.64 1.79 15.88
CA GLU A 75 20.06 1.47 15.86
C GLU A 75 20.66 1.45 17.27
N GLY A 76 20.24 2.37 18.13
CA GLY A 76 20.65 2.39 19.55
C GLY A 76 20.20 1.17 20.34
N ASP A 77 19.13 0.53 19.89
CA ASP A 77 18.52 -0.64 20.56
C ASP A 77 18.96 -1.99 19.93
N ARG A 78 19.96 -2.00 19.03
CA ARG A 78 20.44 -3.22 18.38
C ARG A 78 20.91 -4.26 19.39
N VAL A 79 20.35 -5.46 19.27
CA VAL A 79 20.70 -6.60 20.15
C VAL A 79 21.91 -7.35 19.61
N ARG A 80 22.08 -7.38 18.29
CA ARG A 80 23.21 -7.98 17.56
C ARG A 80 23.63 -7.03 16.44
N ASP A 81 24.83 -7.21 15.88
CA ASP A 81 25.26 -6.40 14.75
C ASP A 81 24.21 -6.37 13.63
N ARG A 82 23.81 -5.17 13.21
CA ARG A 82 22.81 -4.88 12.18
C ARG A 82 21.40 -5.43 12.42
N LEU A 83 21.11 -6.02 13.58
CA LEU A 83 19.80 -6.56 13.92
C LEU A 83 19.12 -5.66 14.96
N SER A 84 18.07 -4.98 14.53
CA SER A 84 17.24 -4.16 15.39
C SER A 84 16.05 -4.96 15.93
N PRO A 85 15.57 -4.70 17.15
CA PRO A 85 14.37 -5.36 17.66
C PRO A 85 13.14 -4.94 16.82
N ASN A 86 12.22 -5.88 16.60
CA ASN A 86 10.92 -5.56 16.05
C ASN A 86 10.06 -4.98 17.17
N GLY A 87 9.75 -3.68 17.11
CA GLY A 87 9.00 -2.99 18.16
C GLY A 87 7.56 -3.49 18.39
N SER A 88 7.06 -4.40 17.54
CA SER A 88 5.68 -4.94 17.61
C SER A 88 5.63 -6.42 17.97
N LEU A 89 6.72 -7.16 17.80
CA LEU A 89 6.73 -8.62 17.94
C LEU A 89 7.92 -9.08 18.78
N PRO A 90 7.67 -9.79 19.89
CA PRO A 90 8.75 -10.37 20.71
C PRO A 90 9.50 -11.45 19.92
N ASN A 91 10.78 -11.58 20.18
CA ASN A 91 11.69 -12.54 19.54
C ASN A 91 11.73 -12.44 18.00
N SER A 92 11.34 -11.28 17.46
CA SER A 92 11.51 -10.95 16.06
C SER A 92 12.51 -9.81 15.92
N LEU A 93 13.49 -10.00 15.03
CA LEU A 93 14.50 -9.00 14.72
C LEU A 93 14.32 -8.50 13.28
N VAL A 94 14.79 -7.30 13.01
CA VAL A 94 14.72 -6.68 11.68
C VAL A 94 16.14 -6.47 11.17
N TYR A 95 16.39 -6.91 9.94
CA TYR A 95 17.59 -6.65 9.17
C TYR A 95 17.27 -5.84 7.93
N SER A 96 17.90 -4.68 7.77
CA SER A 96 17.78 -3.83 6.58
C SER A 96 19.13 -3.75 5.87
N PRO A 97 19.44 -4.66 4.93
CA PRO A 97 20.77 -4.75 4.30
C PRO A 97 21.17 -3.50 3.51
N ILE A 98 20.21 -2.74 3.03
CA ILE A 98 20.38 -1.55 2.21
C ILE A 98 19.95 -0.26 2.91
N GLU A 99 19.98 -0.24 4.26
CA GLU A 99 19.46 0.87 5.07
C GLU A 99 20.05 2.24 4.75
N ASP A 100 21.31 2.28 4.33
CA ASP A 100 22.06 3.51 4.02
C ASP A 100 22.12 3.82 2.49
N TRP A 101 21.51 2.99 1.65
CA TRP A 101 21.51 3.20 0.21
C TRP A 101 20.64 4.39 -0.20
N SER A 102 21.15 5.19 -1.14
CA SER A 102 20.37 6.18 -1.86
C SER A 102 19.43 5.52 -2.88
N ASN A 103 18.59 6.30 -3.54
CA ASN A 103 17.80 5.80 -4.65
C ASN A 103 18.68 5.40 -5.84
N ASP A 104 19.72 6.18 -6.11
CA ASP A 104 20.66 5.91 -7.19
C ASP A 104 21.46 4.63 -6.97
N ASP A 105 21.88 4.35 -5.73
CA ASP A 105 22.56 3.09 -5.40
C ASP A 105 21.68 1.88 -5.74
N VAL A 106 20.37 1.97 -5.44
CA VAL A 106 19.43 0.89 -5.78
C VAL A 106 19.34 0.69 -7.29
N TRP A 107 19.16 1.78 -8.06
CA TRP A 107 19.05 1.68 -9.50
C TRP A 107 20.36 1.25 -10.16
N LEU A 108 21.48 1.76 -9.67
CA LEU A 108 22.81 1.33 -10.14
C LEU A 108 23.02 -0.18 -9.93
N TYR A 109 22.68 -0.66 -8.75
CA TYR A 109 22.74 -2.10 -8.46
C TYR A 109 21.83 -2.91 -9.39
N LEU A 110 20.57 -2.49 -9.56
CA LEU A 110 19.60 -3.18 -10.42
C LEU A 110 20.02 -3.20 -11.90
N MET A 111 20.68 -2.14 -12.38
CA MET A 111 21.18 -2.09 -13.77
C MET A 111 22.45 -2.92 -13.98
N GLN A 112 23.24 -3.17 -12.93
CA GLN A 112 24.47 -3.96 -13.00
C GLN A 112 24.25 -5.44 -12.68
N SER A 113 23.18 -5.78 -11.97
CA SER A 113 22.90 -7.13 -11.49
C SER A 113 21.72 -7.74 -12.22
N SER A 114 21.87 -8.97 -12.68
CA SER A 114 20.75 -9.72 -13.25
C SER A 114 19.71 -10.07 -12.18
N ASN A 115 18.45 -10.00 -12.55
CA ASN A 115 17.36 -10.39 -11.68
C ASN A 115 17.32 -11.93 -11.55
N PRO A 116 17.37 -12.49 -10.33
CA PRO A 116 17.40 -13.94 -10.12
C PRO A 116 16.09 -14.65 -10.49
N TRP A 117 14.99 -13.90 -10.68
CA TRP A 117 13.70 -14.44 -11.11
C TRP A 117 13.49 -14.41 -12.63
N GLY A 118 14.51 -14.04 -13.42
CA GLY A 118 14.46 -14.05 -14.88
C GLY A 118 13.82 -12.83 -15.54
N TYR A 119 13.37 -11.84 -14.76
CA TYR A 119 12.86 -10.58 -15.32
C TYR A 119 14.00 -9.62 -15.67
N ASN A 120 13.75 -8.74 -16.66
CA ASN A 120 14.70 -7.70 -17.04
C ASN A 120 14.50 -6.46 -16.15
N ASN A 121 15.54 -6.05 -15.45
CA ASN A 121 15.48 -4.85 -14.60
C ASN A 121 15.34 -3.55 -15.43
N LYS A 122 15.65 -3.55 -16.72
CA LYS A 122 15.40 -2.41 -17.61
C LYS A 122 13.89 -2.18 -17.83
N ASP A 123 13.10 -3.25 -17.91
CA ASP A 123 11.65 -3.15 -18.03
C ASP A 123 11.05 -2.56 -16.75
N LEU A 124 11.59 -2.93 -15.59
CA LEU A 124 11.24 -2.31 -14.32
C LEU A 124 11.55 -0.80 -14.31
N LEU A 125 12.74 -0.41 -14.79
CA LEU A 125 13.12 0.99 -14.90
C LEU A 125 12.17 1.77 -15.83
N ALA A 126 11.86 1.20 -17.00
CA ALA A 126 10.93 1.81 -17.95
C ALA A 126 9.52 1.99 -17.35
N MET A 127 9.04 1.00 -16.59
CA MET A 127 7.75 1.07 -15.91
C MET A 127 7.72 2.20 -14.85
N TYR A 128 8.80 2.38 -14.10
CA TYR A 128 8.90 3.48 -13.12
C TYR A 128 9.02 4.85 -13.79
N ALA A 129 9.79 4.96 -14.89
CA ALA A 129 9.90 6.18 -15.67
C ALA A 129 8.55 6.59 -16.29
N GLY A 130 7.81 5.64 -16.86
CA GLY A 130 6.48 5.88 -17.43
C GLY A 130 5.41 6.29 -16.40
N ALA A 131 5.61 5.96 -15.12
CA ALA A 131 4.71 6.34 -14.02
C ALA A 131 5.08 7.69 -13.37
N SER A 132 6.18 8.35 -13.77
CA SER A 132 6.55 9.69 -13.32
C SER A 132 5.87 10.77 -14.15
N GLU A 133 5.54 11.95 -13.55
CA GLU A 133 4.82 13.03 -14.26
C GLU A 133 5.62 13.63 -15.42
N ASP A 134 6.94 13.65 -15.29
CA ASP A 134 7.84 14.35 -16.23
C ASP A 134 8.60 13.39 -17.15
N ASN A 135 8.24 12.09 -17.19
CA ASN A 135 9.05 11.04 -17.84
C ASN A 135 10.53 11.07 -17.41
N GLU A 136 10.81 11.65 -16.26
CA GLU A 136 12.16 11.74 -15.74
C GLU A 136 12.67 10.38 -15.31
N CYS A 137 13.92 10.10 -15.65
CA CYS A 137 14.59 8.89 -15.22
C CYS A 137 14.61 8.84 -13.68
N PRO A 138 14.23 7.72 -13.03
CA PRO A 138 14.29 7.58 -11.57
C PRO A 138 15.71 7.75 -10.98
N LEU A 139 16.74 7.85 -11.83
CA LEU A 139 18.13 8.16 -11.48
C LEU A 139 18.41 9.66 -11.31
N VAL A 140 17.49 10.56 -11.64
CA VAL A 140 17.67 12.01 -11.45
C VAL A 140 17.22 12.39 -10.05
N VAL A 141 18.18 12.72 -9.21
CA VAL A 141 17.95 13.08 -7.81
C VAL A 141 17.78 14.58 -7.70
N ASP A 142 16.56 15.05 -7.73
CA ASP A 142 16.21 16.27 -7.01
C ASP A 142 15.85 15.87 -5.57
N THR A 143 16.62 16.33 -4.60
CA THR A 143 16.41 16.05 -3.18
C THR A 143 15.12 16.66 -2.63
N SER A 144 14.45 17.51 -3.39
CA SER A 144 13.17 18.13 -3.06
C SER A 144 11.97 17.31 -3.52
N THR A 145 12.15 16.39 -4.48
CA THR A 145 11.08 15.54 -5.00
C THR A 145 11.11 14.17 -4.32
N PRO A 146 9.99 13.64 -3.80
CA PRO A 146 9.95 12.28 -3.29
C PRO A 146 10.38 11.30 -4.37
N SER A 147 11.35 10.44 -4.08
CA SER A 147 11.81 9.41 -5.01
C SER A 147 10.60 8.58 -5.50
N CYS A 148 10.49 8.40 -6.81
CA CYS A 148 9.42 7.70 -7.52
C CYS A 148 8.12 8.48 -7.73
N GLY A 149 8.10 9.84 -7.66
CA GLY A 149 7.00 10.67 -8.15
C GLY A 149 5.56 10.20 -7.82
N ASP A 150 5.32 9.73 -6.58
CA ASP A 150 4.06 9.15 -6.12
C ASP A 150 3.61 7.86 -6.82
N SER A 151 4.44 7.26 -7.67
CA SER A 151 4.15 5.96 -8.26
C SER A 151 4.11 4.88 -7.18
N ARG A 152 2.99 4.18 -7.05
CA ARG A 152 2.79 3.11 -6.08
C ARG A 152 2.25 1.88 -6.77
N PHE A 153 3.10 0.86 -6.87
CA PHE A 153 2.70 -0.43 -7.38
C PHE A 153 2.12 -1.33 -6.28
N GLY A 154 1.08 -2.08 -6.58
CA GLY A 154 0.60 -3.19 -5.78
C GLY A 154 -0.68 -3.01 -4.95
N CYS A 155 -1.33 -1.84 -4.93
CA CYS A 155 -2.64 -1.64 -4.28
C CYS A 155 -3.58 -0.86 -5.19
N TRP A 156 -4.20 -1.53 -6.15
CA TRP A 156 -5.13 -0.89 -7.08
C TRP A 156 -6.33 -0.19 -6.40
N THR A 157 -6.71 -0.60 -5.20
CA THR A 157 -7.78 0.05 -4.41
C THR A 157 -7.25 1.22 -3.55
N CYS A 158 -6.02 1.71 -3.79
CA CYS A 158 -5.40 2.71 -2.94
C CYS A 158 -5.95 4.11 -3.20
N THR A 159 -6.66 4.67 -2.23
CA THR A 159 -7.18 6.05 -2.21
C THR A 159 -6.31 7.00 -1.35
N LEU A 160 -5.03 6.65 -1.13
CA LEU A 160 -4.07 7.48 -0.41
C LEU A 160 -3.23 8.35 -1.37
N VAL A 161 -3.38 8.16 -2.65
CA VAL A 161 -2.81 8.96 -3.73
C VAL A 161 -3.94 9.50 -4.59
N ASP A 162 -3.88 10.73 -5.02
CA ASP A 162 -4.97 11.37 -5.77
C ASP A 162 -5.21 10.68 -7.12
N LYS A 163 -4.13 10.20 -7.75
CA LYS A 163 -4.19 9.43 -8.99
C LYS A 163 -3.28 8.21 -8.91
N ASP A 164 -3.75 7.08 -9.40
CA ASP A 164 -2.89 5.90 -9.60
C ASP A 164 -2.15 6.03 -10.94
N LYS A 165 -1.02 6.76 -10.91
CA LYS A 165 -0.18 6.99 -12.10
C LYS A 165 0.37 5.68 -12.66
N SER A 166 0.72 4.74 -11.78
CA SER A 166 1.29 3.45 -12.19
C SER A 166 0.31 2.61 -12.98
N MET A 167 -0.92 2.48 -12.49
CA MET A 167 -1.97 1.74 -13.19
C MET A 167 -2.37 2.44 -14.49
N SER A 168 -2.50 3.77 -14.45
CA SER A 168 -2.78 4.57 -15.66
C SER A 168 -1.71 4.38 -16.72
N ALA A 169 -0.42 4.44 -16.35
CA ALA A 169 0.68 4.25 -17.26
C ALA A 169 0.73 2.81 -17.84
N MET A 170 0.43 1.80 -17.02
CA MET A 170 0.37 0.41 -17.50
C MET A 170 -0.73 0.23 -18.54
N ILE A 171 -1.92 0.77 -18.33
CA ILE A 171 -3.04 0.70 -19.28
C ILE A 171 -2.70 1.47 -20.57
N GLN A 172 -2.07 2.64 -20.47
CA GLN A 172 -1.75 3.46 -21.65
C GLN A 172 -0.63 2.90 -22.52
N ASN A 173 0.33 2.19 -21.92
CA ASN A 173 1.53 1.73 -22.62
C ASN A 173 1.51 0.23 -22.97
N ASP A 174 0.51 -0.52 -22.57
CA ASP A 174 0.44 -1.96 -22.78
C ASP A 174 -1.02 -2.38 -23.03
N GLU A 175 -1.34 -2.66 -24.30
CA GLU A 175 -2.68 -3.10 -24.73
C GLU A 175 -3.14 -4.35 -23.97
N GLU A 176 -2.22 -5.24 -23.57
CA GLU A 176 -2.54 -6.41 -22.75
C GLU A 176 -3.03 -6.05 -21.33
N LYS A 177 -2.94 -4.78 -20.92
CA LYS A 177 -3.38 -4.28 -19.61
C LYS A 177 -4.69 -3.50 -19.66
N GLU A 178 -5.34 -3.36 -20.82
CA GLU A 178 -6.63 -2.68 -20.95
C GLU A 178 -7.71 -3.27 -20.04
N TRP A 179 -7.63 -4.56 -19.73
CA TRP A 179 -8.54 -5.21 -18.79
C TRP A 179 -8.55 -4.60 -17.38
N MET A 180 -7.53 -3.83 -17.04
CA MET A 180 -7.44 -3.13 -15.74
C MET A 180 -8.27 -1.83 -15.69
N LEU A 181 -8.75 -1.34 -16.83
CA LEU A 181 -9.51 -0.07 -16.91
C LEU A 181 -10.71 -0.01 -15.95
N PRO A 182 -11.61 -1.01 -15.88
CA PRO A 182 -12.72 -0.97 -14.92
C PRO A 182 -12.27 -0.93 -13.44
N LEU A 183 -11.10 -1.47 -13.13
CA LEU A 183 -10.54 -1.40 -11.78
C LEU A 183 -10.04 0.00 -11.46
N LEU A 184 -9.40 0.67 -12.43
CA LEU A 184 -8.95 2.06 -12.29
C LEU A 184 -10.14 3.00 -12.12
N GLU A 185 -11.19 2.83 -12.91
CA GLU A 185 -12.42 3.61 -12.81
C GLU A 185 -13.08 3.43 -11.43
N LEU A 186 -13.26 2.20 -10.98
CA LEU A 186 -13.81 1.90 -9.67
C LEU A 186 -12.97 2.50 -8.53
N ARG A 187 -11.64 2.44 -8.64
CA ARG A 187 -10.72 3.09 -7.68
C ARG A 187 -10.91 4.60 -7.66
N ASN A 188 -11.01 5.23 -8.83
CA ASN A 188 -11.20 6.68 -8.92
C ASN A 188 -12.55 7.11 -8.33
N ASP A 189 -13.59 6.32 -8.53
CA ASP A 189 -14.91 6.56 -7.95
C ASP A 189 -14.93 6.41 -6.41
N LEU A 190 -14.05 5.57 -5.85
CA LEU A 190 -13.87 5.45 -4.39
C LEU A 190 -13.12 6.64 -3.78
N ASP A 191 -12.37 7.39 -4.59
CA ASP A 191 -11.54 8.51 -4.14
C ASP A 191 -12.33 9.82 -4.07
N ILE A 192 -13.36 9.84 -3.25
CA ILE A 192 -14.24 10.99 -3.07
C ILE A 192 -13.68 11.89 -1.97
N THR A 193 -13.37 13.15 -2.31
CA THR A 193 -12.82 14.13 -1.36
C THR A 193 -13.76 14.38 -0.18
N ASP A 194 -15.06 14.53 -0.44
CA ASP A 194 -16.10 14.68 0.58
C ASP A 194 -17.20 13.64 0.40
N ASP A 195 -17.07 12.53 1.11
CA ASP A 195 -17.99 11.39 1.10
C ASP A 195 -19.08 11.44 2.17
N ARG A 196 -19.25 12.59 2.87
CA ARG A 196 -20.20 12.71 4.00
C ARG A 196 -21.64 12.40 3.60
N HIS A 197 -22.04 12.75 2.38
CA HIS A 197 -23.38 12.49 1.85
C HIS A 197 -23.68 11.00 1.63
N LEU A 198 -22.64 10.16 1.52
CA LEU A 198 -22.74 8.71 1.39
C LEU A 198 -22.66 7.98 2.73
N ARG A 199 -22.51 8.71 3.83
CA ARG A 199 -22.22 8.14 5.15
C ARG A 199 -23.30 8.47 6.17
N ASP A 200 -23.60 7.49 7.04
CA ASP A 200 -24.47 7.72 8.19
C ASP A 200 -23.84 8.77 9.13
N PHE A 201 -24.66 9.66 9.66
CA PHE A 201 -24.23 10.65 10.66
C PHE A 201 -23.89 10.00 12.02
N ARG A 202 -24.36 8.76 12.26
CA ARG A 202 -24.07 7.96 13.44
C ARG A 202 -22.79 7.13 13.21
N ARG A 203 -22.02 6.97 14.28
CA ARG A 203 -20.89 6.04 14.28
C ARG A 203 -21.37 4.58 14.18
N MET A 204 -20.45 3.63 13.87
CA MET A 204 -20.77 2.19 13.82
C MET A 204 -21.36 1.65 15.14
N SER A 205 -21.12 2.34 16.27
CA SER A 205 -21.74 2.01 17.57
C SER A 205 -23.17 2.53 17.72
N GLY A 206 -23.74 3.15 16.68
CA GLY A 206 -25.05 3.81 16.71
C GLY A 206 -25.07 5.20 17.39
N LYS A 207 -23.95 5.61 18.01
CA LYS A 207 -23.85 6.90 18.71
C LYS A 207 -23.53 8.03 17.76
N VAL A 208 -24.04 9.25 18.03
CA VAL A 208 -23.61 10.48 17.40
C VAL A 208 -22.37 11.00 18.14
N GLN A 209 -21.31 11.28 17.40
CA GLN A 209 -20.10 11.89 17.93
C GLN A 209 -19.87 13.22 17.23
N LEU A 210 -19.67 14.28 18.02
CA LEU A 210 -19.42 15.63 17.51
C LEU A 210 -17.94 15.99 17.63
N PHE A 211 -17.47 16.79 16.66
CA PHE A 211 -16.19 17.47 16.71
C PHE A 211 -16.42 18.93 16.29
N HIS A 212 -16.18 19.88 17.19
CA HIS A 212 -16.54 21.29 16.99
C HIS A 212 -17.96 21.46 16.43
N ASP A 213 -18.96 20.89 17.13
CA ASP A 213 -20.39 20.95 16.82
C ASP A 213 -20.81 20.33 15.46
N ARG A 214 -19.90 19.65 14.78
CA ARG A 214 -20.17 18.92 13.53
C ARG A 214 -20.14 17.41 13.77
N PRO A 215 -21.09 16.64 13.21
CA PRO A 215 -21.09 15.21 13.37
C PRO A 215 -19.88 14.58 12.67
N ILE A 216 -19.22 13.65 13.35
CA ILE A 216 -18.23 12.76 12.74
C ILE A 216 -19.00 11.60 12.13
N HIS A 217 -19.10 11.60 10.80
CA HIS A 217 -19.85 10.58 10.06
C HIS A 217 -19.26 9.17 10.32
N GLY A 218 -20.15 8.20 10.32
CA GLY A 218 -19.87 6.81 10.55
C GLY A 218 -19.64 5.99 9.28
N PRO A 219 -20.25 4.81 9.17
CA PRO A 219 -20.11 3.93 8.01
C PRO A 219 -20.83 4.50 6.78
N TYR A 220 -20.50 3.96 5.60
CA TYR A 220 -21.32 4.15 4.40
C TYR A 220 -22.75 3.66 4.65
N THR A 221 -23.72 4.39 4.09
CA THR A 221 -25.14 4.00 4.11
C THR A 221 -25.34 2.68 3.35
N GLU A 222 -26.49 2.05 3.55
CA GLU A 222 -26.84 0.81 2.85
C GLU A 222 -26.87 1.02 1.33
N ASP A 223 -27.47 2.12 0.87
CA ASP A 223 -27.54 2.47 -0.56
C ASP A 223 -26.15 2.63 -1.17
N ALA A 224 -25.25 3.37 -0.50
CA ALA A 224 -23.87 3.54 -0.97
C ALA A 224 -23.12 2.22 -1.04
N ARG A 225 -23.33 1.33 -0.07
CA ARG A 225 -22.70 -0.01 -0.05
C ARG A 225 -23.24 -0.91 -1.16
N HIS A 226 -24.51 -0.81 -1.46
CA HIS A 226 -25.15 -1.53 -2.56
C HIS A 226 -24.61 -1.03 -3.91
N ASP A 227 -24.49 0.27 -4.11
CA ASP A 227 -23.89 0.85 -5.31
C ASP A 227 -22.44 0.37 -5.51
N TRP A 228 -21.60 0.38 -4.46
CA TRP A 228 -20.24 -0.15 -4.54
C TRP A 228 -20.18 -1.65 -4.89
N LEU A 229 -21.09 -2.45 -4.34
CA LEU A 229 -21.17 -3.86 -4.65
C LEU A 229 -21.54 -4.09 -6.12
N GLN A 230 -22.54 -3.36 -6.61
CA GLN A 230 -22.99 -3.46 -7.99
C GLN A 230 -21.83 -3.13 -8.95
N ARG A 231 -21.16 -2.01 -8.76
CA ARG A 231 -20.01 -1.58 -9.60
C ARG A 231 -18.86 -2.59 -9.56
N LEU A 232 -18.57 -3.16 -8.39
CA LEU A 232 -17.55 -4.20 -8.27
C LEU A 232 -17.90 -5.46 -9.09
N LEU A 233 -19.15 -5.88 -9.05
CA LEU A 233 -19.63 -7.04 -9.80
C LEU A 233 -19.69 -6.77 -11.32
N GLU A 234 -20.04 -5.56 -11.73
CA GLU A 234 -19.99 -5.11 -13.11
C GLU A 234 -18.56 -5.14 -13.65
N ALA A 235 -17.61 -4.57 -12.91
CA ALA A 235 -16.18 -4.61 -13.25
C ALA A 235 -15.68 -6.07 -13.35
N GLN A 236 -16.03 -6.93 -12.39
CA GLN A 236 -15.67 -8.34 -12.43
C GLN A 236 -16.24 -9.05 -13.67
N THR A 237 -17.50 -8.78 -14.01
CA THR A 237 -18.16 -9.38 -15.16
C THR A 237 -17.51 -8.96 -16.46
N TRP A 238 -17.22 -7.66 -16.57
CA TRP A 238 -16.55 -7.11 -17.74
C TRP A 238 -15.15 -7.73 -17.94
N ILE A 239 -14.35 -7.79 -16.88
CA ILE A 239 -13.00 -8.37 -16.92
C ILE A 239 -13.05 -9.85 -17.34
N ARG A 240 -13.99 -10.63 -16.82
CA ARG A 240 -14.13 -12.05 -17.20
C ARG A 240 -14.54 -12.27 -18.65
N SER A 241 -15.16 -11.27 -19.26
CA SER A 241 -15.63 -11.36 -20.65
C SER A 241 -14.64 -10.80 -21.66
N ASN A 242 -13.70 -9.95 -21.25
CA ASN A 242 -12.82 -9.17 -22.13
C ASN A 242 -11.33 -9.27 -21.75
N GLY A 243 -10.98 -9.91 -20.62
CA GLY A 243 -9.62 -10.06 -20.14
C GLY A 243 -9.03 -11.45 -20.31
#